data_d500a95c4d06cf0795f3b49da540e1d2
#
_entry.id   d500a95c4d06cf0795f3b49da540e1d2
#
_cell.length_a   1.000
_cell.length_b   1.000
_cell.length_c   1.000
_cell.angle_alpha   90.00
_cell.angle_beta   90.00
_cell.angle_gamma   90.00
#
_symmetry.space_group_name_H-M   'P 1'
#
loop_
_entity.id
_entity.type
_entity.pdbx_description
1 polymer ?
#
loop_
_entity_poly.entity_id
_entity_poly.type
_entity_poly.pdbx_seq_one_letter_code
_entity_poly.pdbx_strand_id
1 'polypeptide(L)'
;MTNTGTPAWLASQNDRAAFRLLLTHGPLSRSQLGALSGMSKPTAGQMIARLERAGLISPTGEVTGSRGPNATSYGVRTDSLTGVAISMVEDGIEAVLVDPTDAVHPLATLTTGTDRTPVGDVTAAVAAACAAAGVSRKSVSLVVIGVQAAFDSASDRLSFTDTLPGWPERGACATIEQATGLTVIIENDVNLATVAEAAATGLVDFTYLWLGEGLGAGLDAGGHLQRGASGSAGEIGYLEVPRSALAIDPDALDFTDLVGWPGITALLGCTSYAEALAALPGNDAAMDSLAHRIALLVGTLAAVTDPAQVVLGGPTGLVGGERLATLVQERVSTQRDLPVLAGRAGANPVLLGAKRLLVESIRERLEDAIVASASKED
;
A
#
# COMPACT_ATOMS: atom_id res chain seq x y z
N MET A 1 -1.92 5.48 31.54
CA MET A 1 -2.38 4.11 31.89
C MET A 1 -3.89 4.12 31.79
N THR A 2 -4.46 3.56 30.74
CA THR A 2 -5.91 3.42 30.57
C THR A 2 -6.41 2.39 31.58
N ASN A 3 -7.26 2.84 32.53
CA ASN A 3 -7.81 2.00 33.58
C ASN A 3 -8.83 1.02 32.96
N THR A 4 -8.37 -0.16 32.58
CA THR A 4 -9.20 -1.22 31.98
C THR A 4 -10.32 -1.61 32.96
N GLY A 5 -11.59 -1.59 32.47
CA GLY A 5 -12.75 -2.01 33.25
C GLY A 5 -13.61 -0.89 33.85
N THR A 6 -13.27 0.38 33.61
CA THR A 6 -14.17 1.49 34.00
C THR A 6 -15.38 1.61 33.06
N PRO A 7 -16.50 2.21 33.53
CA PRO A 7 -17.66 2.49 32.65
C PRO A 7 -17.27 3.30 31.40
N ALA A 8 -16.39 4.28 31.52
CA ALA A 8 -15.89 5.08 30.39
C ALA A 8 -15.08 4.23 29.39
N TRP A 9 -14.22 3.33 29.86
CA TRP A 9 -13.51 2.39 29.00
C TRP A 9 -14.47 1.48 28.25
N LEU A 10 -15.47 0.90 28.92
CA LEU A 10 -16.51 0.07 28.27
C LEU A 10 -17.31 0.87 27.24
N ALA A 11 -17.66 2.12 27.54
CA ALA A 11 -18.33 3.00 26.61
C ALA A 11 -17.49 3.26 25.35
N SER A 12 -16.17 3.53 25.51
CA SER A 12 -15.28 3.73 24.35
C SER A 12 -15.11 2.48 23.48
N GLN A 13 -15.07 1.28 24.09
CA GLN A 13 -15.05 0.02 23.32
C GLN A 13 -16.33 -0.20 22.52
N ASN A 14 -17.49 0.13 23.11
CA ASN A 14 -18.76 0.06 22.40
C ASN A 14 -18.84 1.07 21.25
N ASP A 15 -18.33 2.27 21.45
CA ASP A 15 -18.29 3.33 20.44
C ASP A 15 -17.36 2.97 19.27
N ARG A 16 -16.18 2.39 19.55
CA ARG A 16 -15.30 1.83 18.53
C ARG A 16 -15.99 0.72 17.72
N ALA A 17 -16.66 -0.21 18.40
CA ALA A 17 -17.41 -1.28 17.75
C ALA A 17 -18.52 -0.70 16.84
N ALA A 18 -19.27 0.29 17.32
CA ALA A 18 -20.29 0.99 16.53
C ALA A 18 -19.69 1.70 15.30
N PHE A 19 -18.57 2.37 15.47
CA PHE A 19 -17.85 3.05 14.38
C PHE A 19 -17.38 2.06 13.31
N ARG A 20 -16.80 0.94 13.70
CA ARG A 20 -16.41 -0.15 12.78
C ARG A 20 -17.59 -0.75 12.02
N LEU A 21 -18.74 -0.92 12.69
CA LEU A 21 -19.96 -1.37 12.02
C LEU A 21 -20.44 -0.38 10.96
N LEU A 22 -20.36 0.91 11.24
CA LEU A 22 -20.69 1.96 10.27
C LEU A 22 -19.71 2.01 9.09
N LEU A 23 -18.42 1.76 9.32
CA LEU A 23 -17.41 1.62 8.25
C LEU A 23 -17.69 0.40 7.37
N THR A 24 -18.09 -0.72 7.96
CA THR A 24 -18.27 -1.98 7.25
C THR A 24 -19.58 -2.06 6.48
N HIS A 25 -20.68 -1.58 7.09
CA HIS A 25 -22.04 -1.73 6.55
C HIS A 25 -22.59 -0.45 5.91
N GLY A 26 -21.86 0.67 5.98
CA GLY A 26 -22.35 1.98 5.57
C GLY A 26 -23.34 2.56 6.58
N PRO A 27 -24.21 3.49 6.16
CA PRO A 27 -25.15 4.15 7.06
C PRO A 27 -26.14 3.20 7.72
N LEU A 28 -26.28 3.30 9.05
CA LEU A 28 -27.15 2.45 9.88
C LEU A 28 -28.11 3.31 10.73
N SER A 29 -29.32 2.83 10.90
CA SER A 29 -30.25 3.36 11.91
C SER A 29 -29.89 2.84 13.32
N ARG A 30 -30.41 3.52 14.37
CA ARG A 30 -30.22 3.10 15.78
C ARG A 30 -30.64 1.62 16.02
N SER A 31 -31.71 1.18 15.37
CA SER A 31 -32.19 -0.19 15.50
C SER A 31 -31.29 -1.21 14.80
N GLN A 32 -30.76 -0.87 13.62
CA GLN A 32 -29.82 -1.72 12.89
C GLN A 32 -28.48 -1.81 13.64
N LEU A 33 -27.96 -0.68 14.13
CA LEU A 33 -26.73 -0.66 14.92
C LEU A 33 -26.88 -1.48 16.20
N GLY A 34 -28.02 -1.33 16.93
CA GLY A 34 -28.31 -2.14 18.11
C GLY A 34 -28.36 -3.64 17.81
N ALA A 35 -29.00 -4.03 16.70
CA ALA A 35 -29.08 -5.43 16.28
C ALA A 35 -27.70 -6.01 15.93
N LEU A 36 -26.88 -5.29 15.17
CA LEU A 36 -25.53 -5.73 14.75
C LEU A 36 -24.54 -5.77 15.92
N SER A 37 -24.63 -4.81 16.84
CA SER A 37 -23.74 -4.75 18.01
C SER A 37 -24.19 -5.65 19.19
N GLY A 38 -25.39 -6.23 19.14
CA GLY A 38 -25.98 -6.96 20.27
C GLY A 38 -26.40 -6.05 21.43
N MET A 39 -26.48 -4.72 21.24
CA MET A 39 -26.80 -3.74 22.27
C MET A 39 -28.26 -3.34 22.26
N SER A 40 -28.75 -2.90 23.44
CA SER A 40 -30.12 -2.37 23.56
C SER A 40 -30.29 -1.09 22.74
N LYS A 41 -31.53 -0.78 22.30
CA LYS A 41 -31.83 0.49 21.59
C LYS A 41 -31.38 1.74 22.34
N PRO A 42 -31.57 1.86 23.68
CA PRO A 42 -31.05 3.00 24.44
C PRO A 42 -29.52 3.09 24.36
N THR A 43 -28.81 1.98 24.50
CA THR A 43 -27.33 1.92 24.42
C THR A 43 -26.85 2.35 23.03
N ALA A 44 -27.46 1.82 21.95
CA ALA A 44 -27.15 2.21 20.59
C ALA A 44 -27.41 3.72 20.35
N GLY A 45 -28.48 4.27 20.94
CA GLY A 45 -28.75 5.69 20.91
C GLY A 45 -27.66 6.54 21.59
N GLN A 46 -27.14 6.08 22.72
CA GLN A 46 -26.04 6.74 23.43
C GLN A 46 -24.72 6.68 22.63
N MET A 47 -24.39 5.54 22.01
CA MET A 47 -23.23 5.39 21.13
C MET A 47 -23.28 6.40 19.97
N ILE A 48 -24.42 6.47 19.26
CA ILE A 48 -24.63 7.43 18.18
C ILE A 48 -24.45 8.87 18.69
N ALA A 49 -25.06 9.24 19.81
CA ALA A 49 -24.97 10.59 20.34
C ALA A 49 -23.51 10.98 20.71
N ARG A 50 -22.70 10.05 21.23
CA ARG A 50 -21.27 10.30 21.51
C ARG A 50 -20.45 10.43 20.22
N LEU A 51 -20.62 9.52 19.26
CA LEU A 51 -19.92 9.56 17.97
C LEU A 51 -20.29 10.83 17.16
N GLU A 52 -21.55 11.23 17.19
CA GLU A 52 -22.03 12.47 16.54
C GLU A 52 -21.44 13.73 17.23
N ARG A 53 -21.41 13.78 18.56
CA ARG A 53 -20.78 14.86 19.33
C ARG A 53 -19.28 14.94 19.08
N ALA A 54 -18.62 13.81 18.89
CA ALA A 54 -17.21 13.73 18.51
C ALA A 54 -16.95 14.13 17.04
N GLY A 55 -18.00 14.39 16.25
CA GLY A 55 -17.90 14.81 14.86
C GLY A 55 -17.50 13.68 13.91
N LEU A 56 -17.62 12.42 14.31
CA LEU A 56 -17.17 11.25 13.54
C LEU A 56 -18.27 10.71 12.61
N ILE A 57 -19.53 10.93 12.97
CA ILE A 57 -20.69 10.50 12.20
C ILE A 57 -21.69 11.66 12.05
N SER A 58 -22.57 11.55 11.07
CA SER A 58 -23.68 12.50 10.86
C SER A 58 -24.91 11.78 10.32
N PRO A 59 -26.11 12.39 10.46
CA PRO A 59 -27.31 11.91 9.78
C PRO A 59 -27.10 11.90 8.26
N THR A 60 -27.46 10.80 7.59
CA THR A 60 -27.31 10.65 6.13
C THR A 60 -28.65 10.56 5.40
N GLY A 61 -29.75 10.51 6.13
CA GLY A 61 -31.09 10.40 5.57
C GLY A 61 -32.01 9.55 6.43
N GLU A 62 -33.14 9.13 5.84
CA GLU A 62 -34.12 8.29 6.49
C GLU A 62 -34.17 6.91 5.83
N VAL A 63 -34.21 5.86 6.64
CA VAL A 63 -34.46 4.49 6.17
C VAL A 63 -35.95 4.20 6.32
N THR A 64 -36.60 3.85 5.23
CA THR A 64 -38.02 3.42 5.23
C THR A 64 -38.12 2.06 5.89
N GLY A 65 -38.73 2.01 7.07
CA GLY A 65 -39.02 0.74 7.74
C GLY A 65 -40.22 0.01 7.10
N SER A 66 -40.18 -1.30 7.03
CA SER A 66 -41.29 -2.13 6.52
C SER A 66 -42.57 -2.05 7.36
N ARG A 67 -42.51 -1.55 8.61
CA ARG A 67 -43.65 -1.34 9.54
C ARG A 67 -43.27 -0.29 10.59
N GLY A 68 -43.44 1.02 10.30
CA GLY A 68 -43.24 2.08 11.29
C GLY A 68 -42.78 3.41 10.68
N PRO A 69 -42.66 4.48 11.49
CA PRO A 69 -42.12 5.76 11.02
C PRO A 69 -40.68 5.60 10.53
N ASN A 70 -40.31 6.46 9.56
CA ASN A 70 -38.95 6.52 9.05
C ASN A 70 -37.93 6.71 10.18
N ALA A 71 -36.84 5.98 10.12
CA ALA A 71 -35.76 6.03 11.10
C ALA A 71 -34.56 6.77 10.49
N THR A 72 -34.00 7.74 11.22
CA THR A 72 -32.77 8.41 10.82
C THR A 72 -31.62 7.41 10.73
N SER A 73 -30.91 7.39 9.60
CA SER A 73 -29.66 6.67 9.41
C SER A 73 -28.46 7.61 9.68
N TYR A 74 -27.38 7.02 10.18
CA TYR A 74 -26.14 7.71 10.51
C TYR A 74 -25.01 7.05 9.76
N GLY A 75 -24.15 7.85 9.15
CA GLY A 75 -22.96 7.39 8.43
C GLY A 75 -21.68 8.04 8.95
N VAL A 76 -20.55 7.45 8.65
CA VAL A 76 -19.24 8.02 8.95
C VAL A 76 -19.06 9.30 8.13
N ARG A 77 -18.53 10.35 8.76
CA ARG A 77 -18.19 11.59 8.07
C ARG A 77 -16.92 11.40 7.26
N THR A 78 -17.01 11.57 5.95
CA THR A 78 -15.89 11.42 5.02
C THR A 78 -14.90 12.60 5.05
N ASP A 79 -15.33 13.73 5.64
CA ASP A 79 -14.55 14.96 5.78
C ASP A 79 -13.93 15.15 7.18
N SER A 80 -14.14 14.22 8.11
CA SER A 80 -13.65 14.32 9.48
C SER A 80 -12.12 14.21 9.57
N LEU A 81 -11.55 13.34 8.77
CA LEU A 81 -10.10 13.13 8.62
C LEU A 81 -9.87 12.54 7.25
N THR A 82 -9.07 13.19 6.43
CA THR A 82 -8.68 12.69 5.12
C THR A 82 -7.17 12.68 4.96
N GLY A 83 -6.70 11.93 3.99
CA GLY A 83 -5.29 11.91 3.60
C GLY A 83 -5.13 11.86 2.09
N VAL A 84 -3.89 11.87 1.62
CA VAL A 84 -3.55 11.68 0.22
C VAL A 84 -2.52 10.57 0.09
N ALA A 85 -2.85 9.55 -0.68
CA ALA A 85 -1.90 8.53 -1.10
C ALA A 85 -1.17 9.03 -2.35
N ILE A 86 0.15 8.90 -2.36
CA ILE A 86 1.04 9.44 -3.37
C ILE A 86 1.98 8.34 -3.84
N SER A 87 2.14 8.18 -5.14
CA SER A 87 3.17 7.35 -5.77
C SER A 87 4.12 8.26 -6.54
N MET A 88 5.40 8.27 -6.14
CA MET A 88 6.45 9.01 -6.82
C MET A 88 7.12 8.10 -7.84
N VAL A 89 7.16 8.55 -9.08
CA VAL A 89 7.92 7.90 -10.15
C VAL A 89 8.88 8.92 -10.73
N GLU A 90 9.84 8.48 -11.53
CA GLU A 90 10.92 9.34 -12.06
C GLU A 90 10.36 10.60 -12.75
N ASP A 91 9.40 10.43 -13.66
CA ASP A 91 8.85 11.51 -14.49
C ASP A 91 7.50 12.02 -14.04
N GLY A 92 7.00 11.60 -12.88
CA GLY A 92 5.63 11.93 -12.49
C GLY A 92 5.27 11.66 -11.04
N ILE A 93 4.05 12.07 -10.72
CA ILE A 93 3.42 11.82 -9.43
C ILE A 93 1.99 11.41 -9.67
N GLU A 94 1.58 10.30 -9.10
CA GLU A 94 0.19 9.92 -9.00
C GLU A 94 -0.31 10.15 -7.58
N ALA A 95 -1.49 10.74 -7.44
CA ALA A 95 -2.05 11.06 -6.14
C ALA A 95 -3.56 10.83 -6.10
N VAL A 96 -4.07 10.32 -4.99
CA VAL A 96 -5.50 10.12 -4.77
C VAL A 96 -5.89 10.50 -3.35
N LEU A 97 -7.03 11.19 -3.22
CA LEU A 97 -7.61 11.47 -1.90
C LEU A 97 -8.13 10.18 -1.27
N VAL A 98 -7.98 10.06 0.04
CA VAL A 98 -8.42 8.92 0.83
C VAL A 98 -9.25 9.43 2.01
N ASP A 99 -10.42 8.83 2.21
CA ASP A 99 -11.32 9.09 3.33
C ASP A 99 -11.51 7.82 4.19
N PRO A 100 -12.13 7.93 5.38
CA PRO A 100 -12.30 6.78 6.28
C PRO A 100 -13.12 5.63 5.69
N THR A 101 -14.00 5.91 4.73
CA THR A 101 -14.90 4.92 4.12
C THR A 101 -14.26 4.16 2.99
N ASP A 102 -13.04 4.55 2.58
CA ASP A 102 -12.33 4.01 1.41
C ASP A 102 -13.10 4.22 0.10
N ALA A 103 -13.80 5.34 0.00
CA ALA A 103 -14.53 5.67 -1.21
C ALA A 103 -13.59 5.85 -2.41
N VAL A 104 -14.13 5.62 -3.62
CA VAL A 104 -13.36 5.83 -4.85
C VAL A 104 -13.32 7.34 -5.14
N HIS A 105 -12.10 7.88 -5.19
CA HIS A 105 -11.83 9.25 -5.59
C HIS A 105 -11.08 9.31 -6.93
N PRO A 106 -11.20 10.41 -7.70
CA PRO A 106 -10.47 10.56 -8.95
C PRO A 106 -8.97 10.57 -8.74
N LEU A 107 -8.23 9.92 -9.64
CA LEU A 107 -6.78 9.96 -9.70
C LEU A 107 -6.31 11.32 -10.24
N ALA A 108 -5.34 11.93 -9.60
CA ALA A 108 -4.60 13.08 -10.10
C ALA A 108 -3.21 12.62 -10.56
N THR A 109 -2.81 13.06 -11.75
CA THR A 109 -1.48 12.79 -12.32
C THR A 109 -0.79 14.11 -12.59
N LEU A 110 0.48 14.21 -12.19
CA LEU A 110 1.33 15.37 -12.36
C LEU A 110 2.61 14.97 -13.09
N THR A 111 3.02 15.75 -14.08
CA THR A 111 4.36 15.61 -14.66
C THR A 111 5.33 16.41 -13.80
N THR A 112 6.48 15.82 -13.47
CA THR A 112 7.52 16.48 -12.68
C THR A 112 8.55 17.14 -13.60
N GLY A 113 9.03 18.30 -13.19
CA GLY A 113 10.14 18.98 -13.85
C GLY A 113 11.49 18.57 -13.23
N THR A 114 12.56 19.25 -13.67
CA THR A 114 13.91 19.02 -13.16
C THR A 114 14.15 19.60 -11.76
N ASP A 115 13.40 20.63 -11.37
CA ASP A 115 13.57 21.35 -10.10
C ASP A 115 12.65 20.78 -9.00
N ARG A 116 12.79 19.49 -8.75
CA ARG A 116 11.99 18.79 -7.73
C ARG A 116 12.48 19.11 -6.31
N THR A 117 11.53 19.19 -5.39
CA THR A 117 11.80 19.21 -3.94
C THR A 117 10.72 18.41 -3.22
N PRO A 118 11.02 17.75 -2.09
CA PRO A 118 10.02 16.96 -1.35
C PRO A 118 8.78 17.78 -0.99
N VAL A 119 8.97 19.02 -0.52
CA VAL A 119 7.86 19.91 -0.13
C VAL A 119 7.04 20.33 -1.34
N GLY A 120 7.69 20.66 -2.45
CA GLY A 120 7.04 21.07 -3.70
C GLY A 120 6.18 19.93 -4.26
N ASP A 121 6.78 18.75 -4.38
CA ASP A 121 6.13 17.55 -4.91
C ASP A 121 4.90 17.16 -4.09
N VAL A 122 5.04 17.08 -2.76
CA VAL A 122 3.92 16.71 -1.87
C VAL A 122 2.83 17.78 -1.85
N THR A 123 3.21 19.07 -1.84
CA THR A 123 2.21 20.15 -1.86
C THR A 123 1.41 20.14 -3.16
N ALA A 124 2.07 19.94 -4.31
CA ALA A 124 1.41 19.85 -5.61
C ALA A 124 0.50 18.61 -5.69
N ALA A 125 0.97 17.45 -5.24
CA ALA A 125 0.21 16.20 -5.21
C ALA A 125 -1.07 16.33 -4.36
N VAL A 126 -0.94 16.89 -3.15
CA VAL A 126 -2.09 17.11 -2.26
C VAL A 126 -3.08 18.11 -2.87
N ALA A 127 -2.60 19.20 -3.47
CA ALA A 127 -3.48 20.18 -4.12
C ALA A 127 -4.24 19.56 -5.30
N ALA A 128 -3.56 18.77 -6.14
CA ALA A 128 -4.17 18.11 -7.29
C ALA A 128 -5.21 17.05 -6.87
N ALA A 129 -4.90 16.20 -5.89
CA ALA A 129 -5.84 15.19 -5.38
C ALA A 129 -7.07 15.83 -4.74
N CYS A 130 -6.91 16.91 -3.97
CA CYS A 130 -8.01 17.67 -3.39
C CYS A 130 -8.90 18.32 -4.47
N ALA A 131 -8.28 18.92 -5.51
CA ALA A 131 -9.01 19.51 -6.61
C ALA A 131 -9.83 18.48 -7.39
N ALA A 132 -9.21 17.33 -7.69
CA ALA A 132 -9.86 16.22 -8.40
C ALA A 132 -11.07 15.65 -7.61
N ALA A 133 -10.93 15.57 -6.28
CA ALA A 133 -11.98 15.06 -5.40
C ALA A 133 -13.02 16.13 -4.98
N GLY A 134 -12.79 17.42 -5.28
CA GLY A 134 -13.65 18.51 -4.83
C GLY A 134 -13.64 18.72 -3.29
N VAL A 135 -12.54 18.37 -2.62
CA VAL A 135 -12.38 18.39 -1.16
C VAL A 135 -11.43 19.51 -0.74
N SER A 136 -11.72 20.11 0.40
CA SER A 136 -10.85 21.18 0.94
C SER A 136 -9.50 20.61 1.41
N ARG A 137 -8.39 21.27 1.07
CA ARG A 137 -7.05 20.96 1.60
C ARG A 137 -7.01 20.90 3.14
N LYS A 138 -7.89 21.68 3.81
CA LYS A 138 -7.93 21.75 5.29
C LYS A 138 -8.34 20.44 5.96
N SER A 139 -9.04 19.54 5.26
CA SER A 139 -9.42 18.23 5.80
C SER A 139 -8.29 17.19 5.71
N VAL A 140 -7.26 17.46 4.88
CA VAL A 140 -6.10 16.56 4.74
C VAL A 140 -5.13 16.77 5.89
N SER A 141 -4.86 15.71 6.64
CA SER A 141 -3.98 15.74 7.82
C SER A 141 -2.80 14.82 7.69
N LEU A 142 -2.82 13.86 6.76
CA LEU A 142 -1.74 12.89 6.59
C LEU A 142 -1.54 12.51 5.13
N VAL A 143 -0.33 12.05 4.82
CA VAL A 143 0.04 11.53 3.50
C VAL A 143 0.83 10.24 3.65
N VAL A 144 0.63 9.31 2.72
CA VAL A 144 1.51 8.14 2.51
C VAL A 144 2.15 8.30 1.14
N ILE A 145 3.48 8.24 1.10
CA ILE A 145 4.28 8.51 -0.09
C ILE A 145 5.07 7.27 -0.44
N GLY A 146 4.75 6.66 -1.58
CA GLY A 146 5.53 5.57 -2.16
C GLY A 146 6.71 6.14 -2.96
N VAL A 147 7.91 5.67 -2.67
CA VAL A 147 9.16 6.10 -3.31
C VAL A 147 9.98 4.90 -3.77
N GLN A 148 10.69 5.05 -4.88
CA GLN A 148 11.68 4.07 -5.35
C GLN A 148 13.01 4.26 -4.58
N ALA A 149 12.95 4.05 -3.27
CA ALA A 149 14.07 4.20 -2.37
C ALA A 149 13.82 3.41 -1.10
N ALA A 150 14.86 2.96 -0.41
CA ALA A 150 14.74 2.44 0.94
C ALA A 150 14.62 3.60 1.94
N PHE A 151 13.68 3.50 2.88
CA PHE A 151 13.45 4.52 3.90
C PHE A 151 13.62 3.98 5.32
N ASP A 152 14.60 4.53 6.03
CA ASP A 152 14.78 4.32 7.45
C ASP A 152 14.02 5.37 8.25
N SER A 153 12.86 5.00 8.78
CA SER A 153 12.00 5.89 9.54
C SER A 153 12.61 6.33 10.89
N ALA A 154 13.54 5.56 11.46
CA ALA A 154 14.17 5.88 12.73
C ALA A 154 15.19 7.02 12.58
N SER A 155 15.85 7.13 11.44
CA SER A 155 16.86 8.15 11.16
C SER A 155 16.45 9.20 10.12
N ASP A 156 15.22 9.13 9.60
CA ASP A 156 14.71 9.93 8.47
C ASP A 156 15.71 9.94 7.31
N ARG A 157 16.10 8.73 6.87
CA ARG A 157 17.10 8.55 5.82
C ARG A 157 16.54 7.76 4.64
N LEU A 158 16.74 8.31 3.44
CA LEU A 158 16.56 7.66 2.16
C LEU A 158 17.89 7.08 1.68
N SER A 159 17.85 5.90 1.05
CA SER A 159 18.99 5.25 0.38
C SER A 159 18.53 4.77 -0.99
N PHE A 160 19.45 4.61 -1.95
CA PHE A 160 19.13 4.22 -3.33
C PHE A 160 18.18 5.23 -4.02
N THR A 161 18.56 6.52 -3.98
CA THR A 161 17.71 7.64 -4.38
C THR A 161 17.93 8.12 -5.82
N ASP A 162 18.57 7.33 -6.65
CA ASP A 162 18.95 7.71 -8.03
C ASP A 162 17.73 8.11 -8.89
N THR A 163 16.56 7.55 -8.59
CA THR A 163 15.27 7.84 -9.25
C THR A 163 14.47 8.99 -8.61
N LEU A 164 15.02 9.63 -7.56
CA LEU A 164 14.37 10.74 -6.83
C LEU A 164 15.21 12.03 -6.88
N PRO A 165 15.40 12.62 -8.06
CA PRO A 165 16.19 13.84 -8.17
C PRO A 165 15.60 14.98 -7.32
N GLY A 166 16.47 15.69 -6.59
CA GLY A 166 16.07 16.81 -5.72
C GLY A 166 15.56 16.42 -4.33
N TRP A 167 15.44 15.14 -4.03
CA TRP A 167 15.13 14.67 -2.69
C TRP A 167 16.43 14.44 -1.89
N PRO A 168 16.54 14.96 -0.65
CA PRO A 168 17.73 14.80 0.16
C PRO A 168 17.78 13.38 0.76
N GLU A 169 18.99 12.84 0.95
CA GLU A 169 19.17 11.56 1.65
C GLU A 169 18.70 11.58 3.12
N ARG A 170 18.58 12.76 3.74
CA ARG A 170 18.21 12.90 5.15
C ARG A 170 17.25 14.05 5.36
N GLY A 171 16.30 13.82 6.29
CA GLY A 171 15.39 14.86 6.75
C GLY A 171 14.26 15.18 5.78
N ALA A 172 13.97 14.32 4.81
CA ALA A 172 12.89 14.54 3.85
C ALA A 172 11.53 14.55 4.54
N CYS A 173 11.26 13.56 5.41
CA CYS A 173 10.02 13.44 6.17
C CYS A 173 9.81 14.67 7.07
N ALA A 174 10.78 14.98 7.93
CA ALA A 174 10.70 16.12 8.85
C ALA A 174 10.54 17.46 8.12
N THR A 175 11.22 17.65 6.96
CA THR A 175 11.10 18.86 6.15
C THR A 175 9.69 19.03 5.58
N ILE A 176 9.08 17.96 5.08
CA ILE A 176 7.71 17.98 4.56
C ILE A 176 6.72 18.28 5.71
N GLU A 177 6.86 17.58 6.85
CA GLU A 177 5.99 17.79 8.02
C GLU A 177 6.04 19.21 8.54
N GLN A 178 7.25 19.76 8.70
CA GLN A 178 7.44 21.14 9.14
C GLN A 178 6.82 22.17 8.19
N ALA A 179 6.98 21.97 6.89
CA ALA A 179 6.48 22.91 5.89
C ALA A 179 4.98 22.84 5.67
N THR A 180 4.38 21.66 5.81
CA THR A 180 2.97 21.41 5.42
C THR A 180 2.02 21.25 6.59
N GLY A 181 2.51 20.92 7.78
CA GLY A 181 1.73 20.54 8.94
C GLY A 181 1.02 19.19 8.80
N LEU A 182 1.36 18.39 7.79
CA LEU A 182 0.84 17.04 7.60
C LEU A 182 1.64 16.02 8.42
N THR A 183 1.01 14.92 8.80
CA THR A 183 1.78 13.74 9.17
C THR A 183 2.20 13.01 7.89
N VAL A 184 3.47 12.64 7.82
CA VAL A 184 4.08 12.03 6.64
C VAL A 184 4.52 10.61 6.94
N ILE A 185 4.13 9.69 6.07
CA ILE A 185 4.62 8.31 6.05
C ILE A 185 5.27 8.12 4.68
N ILE A 186 6.57 7.87 4.67
CA ILE A 186 7.31 7.47 3.47
C ILE A 186 7.50 5.96 3.51
N GLU A 187 7.26 5.29 2.40
CA GLU A 187 7.42 3.84 2.28
C GLU A 187 8.06 3.49 0.93
N ASN A 188 8.84 2.42 0.90
CA ASN A 188 9.37 1.86 -0.34
C ASN A 188 8.23 1.38 -1.26
N ASP A 189 8.38 1.56 -2.57
CA ASP A 189 7.38 1.21 -3.59
C ASP A 189 7.07 -0.29 -3.64
N VAL A 190 8.08 -1.16 -3.55
CA VAL A 190 7.88 -2.62 -3.55
C VAL A 190 7.17 -3.08 -2.26
N ASN A 191 7.46 -2.45 -1.14
CA ASN A 191 6.74 -2.66 0.11
C ASN A 191 5.26 -2.32 -0.03
N LEU A 192 4.94 -1.19 -0.66
CA LEU A 192 3.54 -0.82 -0.93
C LEU A 192 2.87 -1.78 -1.91
N ALA A 193 3.57 -2.21 -2.96
CA ALA A 193 3.05 -3.21 -3.88
C ALA A 193 2.74 -4.53 -3.16
N THR A 194 3.56 -4.93 -2.18
CA THR A 194 3.33 -6.09 -1.33
C THR A 194 2.08 -5.95 -0.47
N VAL A 195 1.86 -4.77 0.12
CA VAL A 195 0.62 -4.45 0.85
C VAL A 195 -0.60 -4.53 -0.06
N ALA A 196 -0.50 -4.01 -1.29
CA ALA A 196 -1.58 -4.10 -2.27
C ALA A 196 -1.90 -5.55 -2.65
N GLU A 197 -0.88 -6.37 -2.87
CA GLU A 197 -1.05 -7.79 -3.20
C GLU A 197 -1.70 -8.56 -2.05
N ALA A 198 -1.24 -8.38 -0.82
CA ALA A 198 -1.86 -8.96 0.37
C ALA A 198 -3.34 -8.57 0.49
N ALA A 199 -3.68 -7.30 0.25
CA ALA A 199 -5.06 -6.82 0.29
C ALA A 199 -5.94 -7.40 -0.84
N ALA A 200 -5.38 -7.60 -2.04
CA ALA A 200 -6.10 -8.12 -3.20
C ALA A 200 -6.36 -9.64 -3.11
N THR A 201 -5.45 -10.39 -2.47
CA THR A 201 -5.45 -11.85 -2.49
C THR A 201 -5.76 -12.49 -1.14
N GLY A 202 -5.53 -11.79 -0.04
CA GLY A 202 -5.59 -12.34 1.31
C GLY A 202 -4.38 -13.24 1.66
N LEU A 203 -3.33 -13.24 0.84
CA LEU A 203 -2.13 -14.02 1.09
C LEU A 203 -1.39 -13.50 2.33
N VAL A 204 -0.75 -14.43 3.04
CA VAL A 204 0.18 -14.19 4.14
C VAL A 204 1.41 -15.09 3.96
N ASP A 205 2.51 -14.75 4.62
CA ASP A 205 3.77 -15.51 4.56
C ASP A 205 4.29 -15.67 3.13
N PHE A 206 4.35 -14.58 2.37
CA PHE A 206 4.79 -14.60 0.98
C PHE A 206 5.93 -13.61 0.70
N THR A 207 6.68 -13.89 -0.36
CA THR A 207 7.62 -12.94 -0.95
C THR A 207 7.03 -12.40 -2.25
N TYR A 208 6.83 -11.09 -2.31
CA TYR A 208 6.46 -10.38 -3.53
C TYR A 208 7.72 -9.97 -4.28
N LEU A 209 7.91 -10.48 -5.48
CA LEU A 209 9.05 -10.18 -6.32
C LEU A 209 8.66 -9.15 -7.38
N TRP A 210 9.16 -7.92 -7.21
CA TRP A 210 8.99 -6.87 -8.20
C TRP A 210 9.96 -7.08 -9.35
N LEU A 211 9.43 -7.32 -10.54
CA LEU A 211 10.14 -7.47 -11.80
C LEU A 211 9.88 -6.23 -12.66
N GLY A 212 10.80 -5.27 -12.61
CA GLY A 212 10.71 -3.98 -13.29
C GLY A 212 12.02 -3.64 -13.99
N GLU A 213 12.26 -2.33 -14.19
CA GLU A 213 13.57 -1.85 -14.62
C GLU A 213 14.63 -2.24 -13.60
N GLY A 214 14.35 -2.00 -12.32
CA GLY A 214 15.05 -2.59 -11.19
C GLY A 214 14.32 -3.80 -10.64
N LEU A 215 14.94 -4.45 -9.65
CA LEU A 215 14.40 -5.58 -8.91
C LEU A 215 14.27 -5.24 -7.44
N GLY A 216 13.17 -5.70 -6.84
CA GLY A 216 12.94 -5.59 -5.41
C GLY A 216 12.15 -6.77 -4.88
N ALA A 217 12.23 -7.02 -3.59
CA ALA A 217 11.38 -7.99 -2.91
C ALA A 217 10.67 -7.34 -1.72
N GLY A 218 9.36 -7.56 -1.63
CA GLY A 218 8.61 -7.27 -0.43
C GLY A 218 8.36 -8.55 0.34
N LEU A 219 8.61 -8.53 1.63
CA LEU A 219 8.56 -9.69 2.50
C LEU A 219 7.39 -9.58 3.46
N ASP A 220 6.42 -10.47 3.34
CA ASP A 220 5.34 -10.63 4.33
C ASP A 220 5.64 -11.84 5.23
N ALA A 221 5.57 -11.64 6.53
CA ALA A 221 5.66 -12.71 7.51
C ALA A 221 4.52 -12.57 8.52
N GLY A 222 3.62 -13.54 8.52
CA GLY A 222 2.43 -13.55 9.38
C GLY A 222 1.47 -12.39 9.14
N GLY A 223 1.35 -11.90 7.90
CA GLY A 223 0.55 -10.73 7.54
C GLY A 223 1.20 -9.39 7.92
N HIS A 224 2.50 -9.39 8.19
CA HIS A 224 3.26 -8.20 8.54
C HIS A 224 4.43 -7.97 7.59
N LEU A 225 4.45 -6.80 6.97
CA LEU A 225 5.54 -6.38 6.09
C LEU A 225 6.86 -6.26 6.87
N GLN A 226 7.90 -6.93 6.37
CA GLN A 226 9.24 -6.96 6.96
C GLN A 226 10.13 -5.91 6.28
N ARG A 227 10.36 -4.78 6.93
CA ARG A 227 11.17 -3.67 6.40
C ARG A 227 12.67 -3.81 6.68
N GLY A 228 13.05 -4.71 7.60
CA GLY A 228 14.41 -4.80 8.12
C GLY A 228 14.77 -3.65 9.08
N ALA A 229 16.01 -3.62 9.51
CA ALA A 229 16.48 -2.66 10.52
C ALA A 229 16.63 -1.23 9.99
N SER A 230 16.85 -1.06 8.69
CA SER A 230 17.10 0.22 8.02
C SER A 230 16.14 0.51 6.86
N GLY A 231 15.06 -0.26 6.74
CA GLY A 231 14.13 -0.15 5.61
C GLY A 231 14.63 -0.75 4.30
N SER A 232 15.81 -1.41 4.29
CA SER A 232 16.44 -1.94 3.08
C SER A 232 16.25 -3.46 2.91
N ALA A 233 15.34 -4.09 3.66
CA ALA A 233 15.03 -5.50 3.40
C ALA A 233 14.38 -5.62 2.01
N GLY A 234 14.90 -6.54 1.20
CA GLY A 234 14.39 -6.77 -0.15
C GLY A 234 15.11 -6.04 -1.27
N GLU A 235 16.22 -5.35 -1.01
CA GLU A 235 17.10 -4.76 -2.03
C GLU A 235 17.91 -5.84 -2.75
N ILE A 236 17.21 -6.73 -3.45
CA ILE A 236 17.74 -7.96 -4.04
C ILE A 236 18.41 -7.75 -5.39
N GLY A 237 18.16 -6.62 -6.04
CA GLY A 237 18.76 -6.30 -7.33
C GLY A 237 20.28 -6.26 -7.28
N TYR A 238 20.83 -5.85 -6.15
CA TYR A 238 22.27 -5.73 -5.90
C TYR A 238 22.94 -7.02 -5.40
N LEU A 239 22.22 -8.12 -5.29
CA LEU A 239 22.83 -9.42 -4.95
C LEU A 239 23.61 -9.95 -6.13
N GLU A 240 24.87 -10.37 -5.88
CA GLU A 240 25.70 -11.04 -6.88
C GLU A 240 25.02 -12.30 -7.40
N VAL A 241 25.13 -12.55 -8.70
CA VAL A 241 24.56 -13.76 -9.31
C VAL A 241 25.34 -15.02 -8.90
N PRO A 242 24.68 -16.17 -8.72
CA PRO A 242 25.36 -17.42 -8.46
C PRO A 242 26.18 -17.84 -9.69
N ARG A 243 27.24 -18.61 -9.46
CA ARG A 243 28.14 -19.12 -10.53
C ARG A 243 27.40 -19.84 -11.66
N SER A 244 26.27 -20.48 -11.37
CA SER A 244 25.40 -21.12 -12.36
C SER A 244 24.76 -20.12 -13.34
N ALA A 245 24.56 -18.88 -12.95
CA ALA A 245 24.02 -17.84 -13.83
C ALA A 245 25.02 -17.44 -14.94
N LEU A 246 26.32 -17.55 -14.71
CA LEU A 246 27.35 -17.24 -15.69
C LEU A 246 27.32 -18.15 -16.94
N ALA A 247 26.67 -19.30 -16.85
CA ALA A 247 26.41 -20.15 -18.02
C ALA A 247 25.25 -19.64 -18.89
N ILE A 248 24.40 -18.78 -18.34
CA ILE A 248 23.23 -18.19 -18.99
C ILE A 248 23.59 -16.80 -19.52
N ASP A 249 24.26 -16.01 -18.70
CA ASP A 249 24.72 -14.65 -18.99
C ASP A 249 26.08 -14.44 -18.31
N PRO A 250 27.19 -14.54 -19.06
CA PRO A 250 28.54 -14.44 -18.51
C PRO A 250 28.90 -13.01 -18.07
N ASP A 251 28.17 -12.00 -18.52
CA ASP A 251 28.42 -10.59 -18.24
C ASP A 251 27.59 -10.04 -17.07
N ALA A 252 26.58 -10.81 -16.59
CA ALA A 252 25.75 -10.39 -15.46
C ALA A 252 26.54 -10.43 -14.15
N LEU A 253 26.63 -9.32 -13.44
CA LEU A 253 27.31 -9.18 -12.14
C LEU A 253 26.32 -9.39 -10.99
N ASP A 254 25.10 -8.87 -11.11
CA ASP A 254 24.05 -8.93 -10.13
C ASP A 254 22.70 -9.39 -10.76
N PHE A 255 21.67 -9.51 -9.92
CA PHE A 255 20.38 -9.94 -10.42
C PHE A 255 19.67 -8.86 -11.24
N THR A 256 19.98 -7.57 -11.09
CA THR A 256 19.45 -6.53 -11.97
C THR A 256 19.96 -6.71 -13.39
N ASP A 257 21.23 -7.02 -13.56
CA ASP A 257 21.82 -7.34 -14.87
C ASP A 257 21.17 -8.59 -15.49
N LEU A 258 20.87 -9.60 -14.66
CA LEU A 258 20.36 -10.90 -15.14
C LEU A 258 18.86 -10.86 -15.48
N VAL A 259 18.03 -10.19 -14.68
CA VAL A 259 16.57 -10.30 -14.71
C VAL A 259 15.89 -8.95 -14.93
N GLY A 260 16.51 -7.84 -14.53
CA GLY A 260 15.98 -6.47 -14.69
C GLY A 260 16.07 -5.97 -16.13
N TRP A 261 15.94 -4.66 -16.31
CA TRP A 261 15.96 -4.03 -17.64
C TRP A 261 17.14 -4.48 -18.52
N PRO A 262 18.42 -4.46 -18.06
CA PRO A 262 19.54 -4.88 -18.93
C PRO A 262 19.37 -6.33 -19.42
N GLY A 263 19.01 -7.24 -18.53
CA GLY A 263 18.85 -8.64 -18.84
C GLY A 263 17.73 -8.94 -19.82
N ILE A 264 16.56 -8.32 -19.65
CA ILE A 264 15.39 -8.57 -20.53
C ILE A 264 15.56 -7.94 -21.91
N THR A 265 16.17 -6.74 -22.01
CA THR A 265 16.44 -6.09 -23.31
C THR A 265 17.50 -6.84 -24.08
N ALA A 266 18.56 -7.29 -23.44
CA ALA A 266 19.58 -8.14 -24.10
C ALA A 266 18.99 -9.45 -24.59
N LEU A 267 18.14 -10.11 -23.78
CA LEU A 267 17.48 -11.36 -24.12
C LEU A 267 16.59 -11.25 -25.36
N LEU A 268 15.91 -10.11 -25.55
CA LEU A 268 14.97 -9.86 -26.63
C LEU A 268 15.58 -9.08 -27.80
N GLY A 269 16.81 -8.58 -27.67
CA GLY A 269 17.45 -7.72 -28.66
C GLY A 269 16.77 -6.36 -28.83
N CYS A 270 16.14 -5.84 -27.75
CA CYS A 270 15.43 -4.58 -27.72
C CYS A 270 16.34 -3.45 -27.25
N THR A 271 15.97 -2.20 -27.59
CA THR A 271 16.73 -1.00 -27.19
C THR A 271 16.14 -0.27 -26.00
N SER A 272 14.89 -0.60 -25.63
CA SER A 272 14.21 -0.05 -24.48
C SER A 272 13.41 -1.12 -23.71
N TYR A 273 13.19 -0.83 -22.43
CA TYR A 273 12.39 -1.71 -21.59
C TYR A 273 10.93 -1.83 -22.07
N ALA A 274 10.35 -0.73 -22.55
CA ALA A 274 9.00 -0.73 -23.10
C ALA A 274 8.87 -1.65 -24.33
N GLU A 275 9.86 -1.63 -25.24
CA GLU A 275 9.91 -2.57 -26.39
C GLU A 275 10.02 -4.02 -25.91
N ALA A 276 10.85 -4.29 -24.90
CA ALA A 276 11.02 -5.62 -24.34
C ALA A 276 9.72 -6.15 -23.73
N LEU A 277 9.00 -5.33 -22.96
CA LEU A 277 7.70 -5.69 -22.39
C LEU A 277 6.65 -6.00 -23.48
N ALA A 278 6.65 -5.24 -24.58
CA ALA A 278 5.73 -5.48 -25.70
C ALA A 278 6.07 -6.76 -26.48
N ALA A 279 7.35 -7.10 -26.58
CA ALA A 279 7.84 -8.27 -27.33
C ALA A 279 7.75 -9.60 -26.54
N LEU A 280 7.83 -9.54 -25.20
CA LEU A 280 7.92 -10.72 -24.34
C LEU A 280 6.75 -11.71 -24.51
N PRO A 281 5.46 -11.30 -24.56
CA PRO A 281 4.35 -12.25 -24.65
C PRO A 281 4.34 -13.10 -25.93
N GLY A 282 4.92 -12.58 -27.02
CA GLY A 282 5.00 -13.25 -28.33
C GLY A 282 6.25 -14.11 -28.51
N ASN A 283 7.16 -14.17 -27.53
CA ASN A 283 8.46 -14.86 -27.65
C ASN A 283 8.60 -15.95 -26.62
N ASP A 284 8.23 -17.18 -27.01
CA ASP A 284 8.27 -18.37 -26.14
C ASP A 284 9.67 -18.68 -25.61
N ALA A 285 10.69 -18.54 -26.45
CA ALA A 285 12.07 -18.85 -26.09
C ALA A 285 12.63 -17.83 -25.08
N ALA A 286 12.28 -16.54 -25.26
CA ALA A 286 12.66 -15.50 -24.31
C ALA A 286 11.92 -15.67 -22.98
N MET A 287 10.62 -16.00 -23.01
CA MET A 287 9.83 -16.27 -21.81
C MET A 287 10.41 -17.45 -21.01
N ASP A 288 10.81 -18.50 -21.69
CA ASP A 288 11.44 -19.68 -21.10
C ASP A 288 12.80 -19.36 -20.48
N SER A 289 13.66 -18.62 -21.18
CA SER A 289 14.95 -18.15 -20.67
C SER A 289 14.79 -17.22 -19.48
N LEU A 290 13.85 -16.26 -19.52
CA LEU A 290 13.55 -15.36 -18.42
C LEU A 290 13.08 -16.13 -17.18
N ALA A 291 12.20 -17.13 -17.37
CA ALA A 291 11.75 -17.97 -16.28
C ALA A 291 12.91 -18.74 -15.60
N HIS A 292 13.91 -19.17 -16.37
CA HIS A 292 15.12 -19.81 -15.81
C HIS A 292 15.92 -18.81 -14.95
N ARG A 293 16.12 -17.59 -15.44
CA ARG A 293 16.82 -16.52 -14.70
C ARG A 293 16.10 -16.18 -13.40
N ILE A 294 14.78 -16.03 -13.45
CA ILE A 294 13.94 -15.74 -12.26
C ILE A 294 13.97 -16.92 -11.27
N ALA A 295 13.97 -18.15 -11.73
CA ALA A 295 14.04 -19.33 -10.84
C ALA A 295 15.31 -19.36 -9.98
N LEU A 296 16.45 -18.88 -10.51
CA LEU A 296 17.69 -18.74 -9.73
C LEU A 296 17.53 -17.73 -8.60
N LEU A 297 16.89 -16.59 -8.89
CA LEU A 297 16.59 -15.56 -7.90
C LEU A 297 15.61 -16.07 -6.83
N VAL A 298 14.52 -16.73 -7.25
CA VAL A 298 13.53 -17.33 -6.34
C VAL A 298 14.19 -18.38 -5.44
N GLY A 299 15.07 -19.22 -5.97
CA GLY A 299 15.80 -20.20 -5.17
C GLY A 299 16.71 -19.56 -4.12
N THR A 300 17.35 -18.43 -4.47
CA THR A 300 18.21 -17.67 -3.54
C THR A 300 17.37 -17.05 -2.42
N LEU A 301 16.28 -16.39 -2.76
CA LEU A 301 15.38 -15.75 -1.79
C LEU A 301 14.72 -16.77 -0.87
N ALA A 302 14.21 -17.86 -1.42
CA ALA A 302 13.56 -18.91 -0.67
C ALA A 302 14.47 -19.59 0.36
N ALA A 303 15.77 -19.64 0.09
CA ALA A 303 16.74 -20.16 1.04
C ALA A 303 16.93 -19.28 2.29
N VAL A 304 16.61 -17.98 2.19
CA VAL A 304 16.79 -17.00 3.26
C VAL A 304 15.48 -16.68 3.96
N THR A 305 14.40 -16.50 3.19
CA THR A 305 13.10 -15.99 3.71
C THR A 305 12.11 -17.11 4.05
N ASP A 306 12.31 -18.31 3.48
CA ASP A 306 11.43 -19.49 3.64
C ASP A 306 9.92 -19.16 3.51
N PRO A 307 9.47 -18.52 2.43
CA PRO A 307 8.11 -18.09 2.27
C PRO A 307 7.20 -19.27 1.93
N ALA A 308 5.90 -19.18 2.26
CA ALA A 308 4.90 -20.14 1.83
C ALA A 308 4.68 -20.12 0.30
N GLN A 309 4.90 -18.96 -0.32
CA GLN A 309 4.75 -18.75 -1.77
C GLN A 309 5.51 -17.52 -2.24
N VAL A 310 5.81 -17.45 -3.54
CA VAL A 310 6.41 -16.30 -4.21
C VAL A 310 5.39 -15.73 -5.22
N VAL A 311 5.22 -14.41 -5.24
CA VAL A 311 4.34 -13.73 -6.19
C VAL A 311 5.17 -12.90 -7.15
N LEU A 312 5.00 -13.09 -8.44
CA LEU A 312 5.67 -12.34 -9.50
C LEU A 312 4.86 -11.10 -9.86
N GLY A 313 5.32 -9.94 -9.47
CA GLY A 313 4.70 -8.65 -9.76
C GLY A 313 5.60 -7.73 -10.57
N GLY A 314 5.26 -6.43 -10.56
CA GLY A 314 5.92 -5.44 -11.39
C GLY A 314 5.56 -5.55 -12.87
N PRO A 315 6.05 -4.64 -13.74
CA PRO A 315 5.68 -4.62 -15.15
C PRO A 315 5.98 -5.92 -15.90
N THR A 316 7.17 -6.50 -15.71
CA THR A 316 7.53 -7.80 -16.33
C THR A 316 6.67 -8.94 -15.79
N GLY A 317 6.44 -8.99 -14.47
CA GLY A 317 5.56 -10.00 -13.86
C GLY A 317 4.13 -9.92 -14.38
N LEU A 318 3.59 -8.70 -14.51
CA LEU A 318 2.25 -8.46 -15.05
C LEU A 318 2.11 -8.91 -16.51
N VAL A 319 3.09 -8.56 -17.37
CA VAL A 319 3.10 -8.94 -18.79
C VAL A 319 3.31 -10.45 -18.96
N GLY A 320 4.18 -11.06 -18.16
CA GLY A 320 4.42 -12.51 -18.14
C GLY A 320 3.25 -13.33 -17.62
N GLY A 321 2.53 -12.77 -16.65
CA GLY A 321 1.31 -13.33 -16.05
C GLY A 321 1.44 -14.77 -15.58
N GLU A 322 0.33 -15.51 -15.63
CA GLU A 322 0.26 -16.92 -15.21
C GLU A 322 1.23 -17.82 -15.98
N ARG A 323 1.53 -17.46 -17.24
CA ARG A 323 2.47 -18.24 -18.05
C ARG A 323 3.89 -18.18 -17.48
N LEU A 324 4.38 -16.98 -17.16
CA LEU A 324 5.69 -16.81 -16.56
C LEU A 324 5.75 -17.48 -15.18
N ALA A 325 4.72 -17.30 -14.37
CA ALA A 325 4.64 -17.93 -13.05
C ALA A 325 4.71 -19.46 -13.15
N THR A 326 3.97 -20.08 -14.08
CA THR A 326 4.01 -21.55 -14.33
C THR A 326 5.41 -22.01 -14.73
N LEU A 327 6.04 -21.31 -15.67
CA LEU A 327 7.40 -21.68 -16.13
C LEU A 327 8.46 -21.53 -15.02
N VAL A 328 8.33 -20.52 -14.17
CA VAL A 328 9.20 -20.38 -12.99
C VAL A 328 8.92 -21.48 -11.98
N GLN A 329 7.64 -21.77 -11.69
CA GLN A 329 7.20 -22.83 -10.79
C GLN A 329 7.78 -24.19 -11.18
N GLU A 330 7.71 -24.56 -12.45
CA GLU A 330 8.26 -25.83 -12.95
C GLU A 330 9.76 -25.98 -12.66
N ARG A 331 10.53 -24.89 -12.74
CA ARG A 331 11.98 -24.90 -12.48
C ARG A 331 12.31 -24.93 -11.00
N VAL A 332 11.56 -24.20 -10.18
CA VAL A 332 11.72 -24.18 -8.73
C VAL A 332 11.32 -25.51 -8.13
N SER A 333 10.26 -26.17 -8.60
CA SER A 333 9.74 -27.43 -8.09
C SER A 333 10.71 -28.60 -8.26
N THR A 334 11.73 -28.49 -9.13
CA THR A 334 12.79 -29.50 -9.22
C THR A 334 13.66 -29.56 -7.97
N GLN A 335 13.67 -28.50 -7.17
CA GLN A 335 14.52 -28.36 -5.98
C GLN A 335 13.69 -28.20 -4.69
N ARG A 336 12.49 -27.64 -4.78
CA ARG A 336 11.65 -27.23 -3.64
C ARG A 336 10.18 -27.15 -4.05
N ASP A 337 9.30 -27.66 -3.18
CA ASP A 337 7.85 -27.47 -3.34
C ASP A 337 7.48 -26.05 -2.83
N LEU A 338 7.61 -25.07 -3.70
CA LEU A 338 7.33 -23.66 -3.42
C LEU A 338 6.43 -23.10 -4.51
N PRO A 339 5.17 -22.74 -4.21
CA PRO A 339 4.27 -22.13 -5.17
C PRO A 339 4.80 -20.80 -5.70
N VAL A 340 4.69 -20.60 -7.02
CA VAL A 340 4.98 -19.33 -7.69
C VAL A 340 3.72 -18.84 -8.40
N LEU A 341 3.26 -17.66 -8.04
CA LEU A 341 1.98 -17.11 -8.46
C LEU A 341 2.18 -15.83 -9.28
N ALA A 342 1.26 -15.55 -10.20
CA ALA A 342 1.18 -14.24 -10.84
C ALA A 342 0.55 -13.21 -9.90
N GLY A 343 1.08 -11.98 -9.88
CA GLY A 343 0.55 -10.88 -9.08
C GLY A 343 -0.85 -10.46 -9.52
N ARG A 344 -1.68 -10.04 -8.57
CA ARG A 344 -3.09 -9.67 -8.77
C ARG A 344 -3.44 -8.25 -8.31
N ALA A 345 -2.50 -7.52 -7.74
CA ALA A 345 -2.72 -6.14 -7.29
C ALA A 345 -3.02 -5.13 -8.41
N GLY A 346 -2.91 -5.54 -9.69
CA GLY A 346 -3.22 -4.69 -10.85
C GLY A 346 -2.07 -3.79 -11.30
N ALA A 347 -2.41 -2.74 -12.08
CA ALA A 347 -1.41 -1.92 -12.77
C ALA A 347 -0.68 -0.91 -11.87
N ASN A 348 -1.34 -0.40 -10.82
CA ASN A 348 -0.79 0.64 -9.94
C ASN A 348 -0.67 0.15 -8.48
N PRO A 349 0.08 -0.94 -8.22
CA PRO A 349 0.10 -1.56 -6.90
C PRO A 349 0.72 -0.65 -5.83
N VAL A 350 1.66 0.22 -6.18
CA VAL A 350 2.29 1.17 -5.27
C VAL A 350 1.26 2.15 -4.70
N LEU A 351 0.48 2.79 -5.57
CA LEU A 351 -0.57 3.72 -5.15
C LEU A 351 -1.68 3.00 -4.35
N LEU A 352 -2.05 1.79 -4.76
CA LEU A 352 -3.05 0.98 -4.05
C LEU A 352 -2.57 0.61 -2.65
N GLY A 353 -1.30 0.24 -2.48
CA GLY A 353 -0.70 -0.04 -1.18
C GLY A 353 -0.62 1.21 -0.31
N ALA A 354 -0.21 2.35 -0.88
CA ALA A 354 -0.22 3.63 -0.18
C ALA A 354 -1.63 4.02 0.30
N LYS A 355 -2.64 3.84 -0.56
CA LYS A 355 -4.05 4.03 -0.22
C LYS A 355 -4.47 3.12 0.93
N ARG A 356 -4.10 1.84 0.89
CA ARG A 356 -4.45 0.86 1.93
C ARG A 356 -3.86 1.24 3.29
N LEU A 357 -2.57 1.53 3.36
CA LEU A 357 -1.92 2.00 4.59
C LEU A 357 -2.56 3.28 5.13
N LEU A 358 -2.92 4.19 4.22
CA LEU A 358 -3.53 5.46 4.60
C LEU A 358 -4.93 5.28 5.19
N VAL A 359 -5.77 4.41 4.61
CA VAL A 359 -7.10 4.05 5.15
C VAL A 359 -6.97 3.49 6.56
N GLU A 360 -6.02 2.58 6.79
CA GLU A 360 -5.76 2.00 8.11
C GLU A 360 -5.33 3.08 9.11
N SER A 361 -4.37 3.92 8.74
CA SER A 361 -3.90 5.02 9.59
C SER A 361 -4.98 6.05 9.92
N ILE A 362 -5.86 6.38 8.96
CA ILE A 362 -7.02 7.25 9.18
C ILE A 362 -7.96 6.62 10.20
N ARG A 363 -8.32 5.35 10.01
CA ARG A 363 -9.25 4.63 10.90
C ARG A 363 -8.71 4.49 12.32
N GLU A 364 -7.44 4.14 12.48
CA GLU A 364 -6.78 4.06 13.78
C GLU A 364 -6.84 5.40 14.52
N ARG A 365 -6.51 6.51 13.84
CA ARG A 365 -6.57 7.85 14.45
C ARG A 365 -7.98 8.26 14.87
N LEU A 366 -8.99 7.92 14.06
CA LEU A 366 -10.39 8.19 14.42
C LEU A 366 -10.83 7.33 15.62
N GLU A 367 -10.40 6.07 15.69
CA GLU A 367 -10.63 5.22 16.84
C GLU A 367 -9.93 5.72 18.10
N ASP A 368 -8.70 6.24 17.99
CA ASP A 368 -7.99 6.84 19.12
C ASP A 368 -8.66 8.12 19.62
N ALA A 369 -9.22 8.92 18.70
CA ALA A 369 -10.02 10.09 19.06
C ALA A 369 -11.29 9.71 19.85
N ILE A 370 -11.92 8.55 19.56
CA ILE A 370 -13.05 8.03 20.36
C ILE A 370 -12.61 7.77 21.82
N VAL A 371 -11.46 7.15 22.02
CA VAL A 371 -10.93 6.85 23.37
C VAL A 371 -10.58 8.13 24.11
N ALA A 372 -9.91 9.07 23.43
CA ALA A 372 -9.53 10.35 24.03
C ALA A 372 -10.73 11.22 24.44
N SER A 373 -11.84 11.16 23.68
CA SER A 373 -13.07 11.89 24.03
C SER A 373 -13.77 11.31 25.24
N ALA A 374 -13.81 9.98 25.38
CA ALA A 374 -14.39 9.32 26.53
C ALA A 374 -13.64 9.61 27.85
N SER A 375 -12.31 9.81 27.78
CA SER A 375 -11.48 10.13 28.94
C SER A 375 -11.61 11.58 29.43
N LYS A 376 -12.27 12.48 28.68
CA LYS A 376 -12.50 13.89 29.05
C LYS A 376 -13.87 14.10 29.71
N GLU A 377 -14.76 13.12 29.66
CA GLU A 377 -16.10 13.18 30.25
C GLU A 377 -16.11 12.63 31.72
N ASP A 378 -15.01 12.03 32.20
CA ASP A 378 -14.75 11.66 33.60
C ASP A 378 -13.98 12.78 34.34
#